data_28f077e90985ee168dce86934bb959a5
#
_entry.id   28f077e90985ee168dce86934bb959a5
#
_cell.length_a   1.000
_cell.length_b   1.000
_cell.length_c   1.000
_cell.angle_alpha   90.00
_cell.angle_beta   90.00
_cell.angle_gamma   90.00
#
_symmetry.space_group_name_H-M   'P 1'
#
loop_
_entity.id
_entity.type
_entity.pdbx_description
1 polymer ?
#
loop_
_entity_poly.entity_id
_entity_poly.type
_entity_poly.pdbx_seq_one_letter_code
_entity_poly.pdbx_strand_id
1 'polypeptide(L)'
;MKCTILHECPGRLRIHAAAPAMSLRQADILEAYLKKTSGVEGVKVYDRTGDAVIRYTGSREPVLRALSVFSYDKAEALAPEHSSRELNREFEDKLVFTVLRRAGSKLFLPMSIRTFIAVFRSIKYIKAGLSALLHGHLAVSVLDATAVTVSMLRSDFETASSVMFMLNLGEILEDWTHKKSVADLAGAMSLNVDKVWLKTADSEVLVPIGDVKAGDCIV
;
A
#
# COMPACT_ATOMS: atom_id res chain seq x y z
N MET A 1 -24.58 -11.21 -0.73
CA MET A 1 -23.89 -10.90 -2.00
C MET A 1 -24.11 -12.02 -3.00
N LYS A 2 -24.36 -11.75 -4.31
CA LYS A 2 -24.38 -12.80 -5.34
C LYS A 2 -22.93 -13.09 -5.74
N CYS A 3 -22.49 -14.34 -5.60
CA CYS A 3 -21.17 -14.80 -6.02
C CYS A 3 -21.26 -16.16 -6.69
N THR A 4 -20.33 -16.43 -7.59
CA THR A 4 -20.23 -17.70 -8.31
C THR A 4 -18.94 -18.41 -7.87
N ILE A 5 -19.02 -19.70 -7.56
CA ILE A 5 -17.82 -20.48 -7.24
C ILE A 5 -17.15 -20.82 -8.58
N LEU A 6 -15.91 -20.35 -8.76
CA LEU A 6 -15.12 -20.63 -9.95
C LEU A 6 -14.31 -21.91 -9.82
N HIS A 7 -13.79 -22.16 -8.64
CA HIS A 7 -12.94 -23.32 -8.38
C HIS A 7 -12.95 -23.65 -6.89
N GLU A 8 -13.00 -24.94 -6.58
CA GLU A 8 -12.96 -25.45 -5.20
C GLU A 8 -11.96 -26.61 -5.11
N CYS A 9 -11.13 -26.53 -4.07
CA CYS A 9 -10.25 -27.63 -3.62
C CYS A 9 -10.35 -27.74 -2.10
N PRO A 10 -9.99 -28.86 -1.49
CA PRO A 10 -9.90 -28.97 -0.03
C PRO A 10 -9.05 -27.84 0.56
N GLY A 11 -9.62 -27.04 1.45
CA GLY A 11 -8.95 -25.89 2.09
C GLY A 11 -8.83 -24.62 1.23
N ARG A 12 -9.36 -24.61 -0.01
CA ARG A 12 -9.27 -23.42 -0.89
C ARG A 12 -10.51 -23.26 -1.74
N LEU A 13 -11.10 -22.08 -1.66
CA LEU A 13 -12.26 -21.67 -2.45
C LEU A 13 -11.92 -20.43 -3.28
N ARG A 14 -12.18 -20.46 -4.60
CA ARG A 14 -12.13 -19.28 -5.46
C ARG A 14 -13.54 -18.92 -5.89
N ILE A 15 -13.93 -17.70 -5.59
CA ILE A 15 -15.24 -17.16 -5.95
C ILE A 15 -15.08 -15.95 -6.86
N HIS A 16 -16.07 -15.71 -7.69
CA HIS A 16 -16.26 -14.47 -8.44
C HIS A 16 -17.40 -13.68 -7.81
N ALA A 17 -17.14 -12.48 -7.37
CA ALA A 17 -18.18 -11.56 -6.95
C ALA A 17 -18.88 -10.99 -8.19
N ALA A 18 -20.21 -10.83 -8.15
CA ALA A 18 -21.04 -10.54 -9.31
C ALA A 18 -20.84 -9.15 -9.95
N ALA A 19 -19.67 -8.53 -9.80
CA ALA A 19 -19.29 -7.28 -10.43
C ALA A 19 -18.04 -7.47 -11.29
N PRO A 20 -18.02 -6.97 -12.55
CA PRO A 20 -16.88 -7.14 -13.46
C PRO A 20 -15.60 -6.47 -12.98
N ALA A 21 -15.70 -5.53 -12.06
CA ALA A 21 -14.58 -4.93 -11.33
C ALA A 21 -15.08 -4.41 -9.98
N MET A 22 -14.27 -4.56 -8.94
CA MET A 22 -14.50 -3.98 -7.63
C MET A 22 -13.71 -2.70 -7.47
N SER A 23 -14.24 -1.72 -6.72
CA SER A 23 -13.40 -0.63 -6.23
C SER A 23 -12.36 -1.19 -5.23
N LEU A 24 -11.23 -0.49 -5.09
CA LEU A 24 -10.20 -0.88 -4.11
C LEU A 24 -10.79 -1.00 -2.71
N ARG A 25 -11.62 -0.03 -2.31
CA ARG A 25 -12.32 -0.03 -1.03
C ARG A 25 -13.24 -1.24 -0.85
N GLN A 26 -13.99 -1.61 -1.88
CA GLN A 26 -14.84 -2.81 -1.84
C GLN A 26 -14.03 -4.10 -1.67
N ALA A 27 -12.89 -4.19 -2.36
CA ALA A 27 -12.00 -5.33 -2.23
C ALA A 27 -11.42 -5.44 -0.81
N ASP A 28 -11.05 -4.32 -0.19
CA ASP A 28 -10.54 -4.27 1.17
C ASP A 28 -11.60 -4.63 2.21
N ILE A 29 -12.83 -4.12 2.06
CA ILE A 29 -13.96 -4.47 2.93
C ILE A 29 -14.24 -5.98 2.86
N LEU A 30 -14.30 -6.54 1.67
CA LEU A 30 -14.55 -7.97 1.48
C LEU A 30 -13.43 -8.81 2.09
N GLU A 31 -12.18 -8.40 1.89
CA GLU A 31 -11.03 -9.09 2.46
C GLU A 31 -11.02 -9.04 3.99
N ALA A 32 -11.26 -7.86 4.58
CA ALA A 32 -11.31 -7.66 6.02
C ALA A 32 -12.46 -8.46 6.66
N TYR A 33 -13.63 -8.47 6.02
CA TYR A 33 -14.77 -9.23 6.49
C TYR A 33 -14.51 -10.73 6.49
N LEU A 34 -13.97 -11.27 5.40
CA LEU A 34 -13.71 -12.69 5.27
C LEU A 34 -12.58 -13.17 6.21
N LYS A 35 -11.57 -12.34 6.46
CA LYS A 35 -10.51 -12.64 7.44
C LYS A 35 -11.03 -12.79 8.87
N LYS A 36 -12.13 -12.12 9.23
CA LYS A 36 -12.79 -12.26 10.53
C LYS A 36 -13.67 -13.51 10.63
N THR A 37 -13.89 -14.23 9.53
CA THR A 37 -14.72 -15.45 9.53
C THR A 37 -13.97 -16.61 10.15
N SER A 38 -14.62 -17.31 11.06
CA SER A 38 -14.06 -18.49 11.72
C SER A 38 -13.61 -19.56 10.74
N GLY A 39 -12.40 -20.10 10.93
CA GLY A 39 -11.82 -21.14 10.08
C GLY A 39 -11.13 -20.61 8.81
N VAL A 40 -11.08 -19.29 8.58
CA VAL A 40 -10.38 -18.69 7.45
C VAL A 40 -8.94 -18.39 7.86
N GLU A 41 -7.97 -18.97 7.14
CA GLU A 41 -6.54 -18.74 7.34
C GLU A 41 -6.00 -17.56 6.52
N GLY A 42 -6.60 -17.34 5.36
CA GLY A 42 -6.14 -16.28 4.47
C GLY A 42 -7.13 -15.97 3.36
N VAL A 43 -7.18 -14.70 3.00
CA VAL A 43 -8.03 -14.20 1.91
C VAL A 43 -7.19 -13.32 1.01
N LYS A 44 -7.37 -13.46 -0.29
CA LYS A 44 -6.81 -12.56 -1.29
C LYS A 44 -7.90 -12.20 -2.29
N VAL A 45 -8.26 -10.93 -2.33
CA VAL A 45 -9.26 -10.39 -3.26
C VAL A 45 -8.54 -9.70 -4.41
N TYR A 46 -8.98 -9.94 -5.64
CA TYR A 46 -8.46 -9.35 -6.88
C TYR A 46 -9.48 -8.35 -7.40
N ASP A 47 -9.23 -7.07 -7.19
CA ASP A 47 -10.11 -5.96 -7.55
C ASP A 47 -10.39 -5.87 -9.05
N ARG A 48 -9.38 -6.15 -9.89
CA ARG A 48 -9.51 -6.07 -11.37
C ARG A 48 -10.42 -7.14 -11.96
N THR A 49 -10.42 -8.34 -11.38
CA THR A 49 -11.22 -9.48 -11.88
C THR A 49 -12.48 -9.73 -11.08
N GLY A 50 -12.63 -9.08 -9.91
CA GLY A 50 -13.74 -9.34 -9.00
C GLY A 50 -13.68 -10.71 -8.32
N ASP A 51 -12.51 -11.37 -8.33
CA ASP A 51 -12.34 -12.69 -7.74
C ASP A 51 -11.81 -12.60 -6.31
N ALA A 52 -12.21 -13.54 -5.47
CA ALA A 52 -11.60 -13.74 -4.17
C ALA A 52 -11.15 -15.19 -4.00
N VAL A 53 -9.94 -15.37 -3.47
CA VAL A 53 -9.37 -16.66 -3.11
C VAL A 53 -9.33 -16.74 -1.60
N ILE A 54 -10.02 -17.72 -1.04
CA ILE A 54 -10.17 -17.94 0.40
C ILE A 54 -9.49 -19.25 0.74
N ARG A 55 -8.58 -19.22 1.70
CA ARG A 55 -7.98 -20.42 2.31
C ARG A 55 -8.63 -20.65 3.66
N TYR A 56 -9.09 -21.85 3.91
CA TYR A 56 -9.81 -22.20 5.13
C TYR A 56 -9.41 -23.58 5.64
N THR A 57 -9.55 -23.79 6.95
CA THR A 57 -9.33 -25.09 7.61
C THR A 57 -10.66 -25.63 8.09
N GLY A 58 -10.88 -26.92 7.88
CA GLY A 58 -12.10 -27.60 8.29
C GLY A 58 -13.22 -27.50 7.25
N SER A 59 -14.44 -27.15 7.68
CA SER A 59 -15.62 -27.09 6.84
C SER A 59 -15.73 -25.78 6.05
N ARG A 60 -16.25 -25.86 4.82
CA ARG A 60 -16.55 -24.69 3.99
C ARG A 60 -17.81 -23.93 4.40
N GLU A 61 -18.66 -24.55 5.19
CA GLU A 61 -19.99 -23.98 5.56
C GLU A 61 -19.90 -22.59 6.21
N PRO A 62 -18.98 -22.31 7.14
CA PRO A 62 -18.84 -20.97 7.72
C PRO A 62 -18.53 -19.90 6.67
N VAL A 63 -17.69 -20.24 5.68
CA VAL A 63 -17.30 -19.32 4.58
C VAL A 63 -18.52 -19.04 3.69
N LEU A 64 -19.28 -20.06 3.31
CA LEU A 64 -20.47 -19.89 2.48
C LEU A 64 -21.56 -19.08 3.20
N ARG A 65 -21.77 -19.32 4.49
CA ARG A 65 -22.69 -18.50 5.32
C ARG A 65 -22.25 -17.05 5.38
N ALA A 66 -20.96 -16.80 5.64
CA ALA A 66 -20.41 -15.45 5.67
C ALA A 66 -20.67 -14.72 4.34
N LEU A 67 -20.41 -15.38 3.21
CA LEU A 67 -20.66 -14.83 1.87
C LEU A 67 -22.15 -14.56 1.61
N SER A 68 -23.06 -15.41 2.09
CA SER A 68 -24.50 -15.23 1.89
C SER A 68 -25.06 -14.02 2.63
N VAL A 69 -24.55 -13.73 3.83
CA VAL A 69 -24.96 -12.62 4.70
C VAL A 69 -24.22 -11.32 4.37
N PHE A 70 -23.12 -11.39 3.65
CA PHE A 70 -22.26 -10.24 3.36
C PHE A 70 -23.01 -9.12 2.61
N SER A 71 -22.88 -7.90 3.12
CA SER A 71 -23.30 -6.66 2.48
C SER A 71 -22.24 -5.58 2.69
N TYR A 72 -21.89 -4.84 1.64
CA TYR A 72 -20.91 -3.77 1.71
C TYR A 72 -21.30 -2.68 2.70
N ASP A 73 -22.58 -2.28 2.73
CA ASP A 73 -23.07 -1.23 3.61
C ASP A 73 -22.92 -1.57 5.10
N LYS A 74 -23.12 -2.85 5.43
CA LYS A 74 -22.98 -3.33 6.83
C LYS A 74 -21.53 -3.56 7.23
N ALA A 75 -20.67 -3.83 6.27
CA ALA A 75 -19.27 -4.13 6.49
C ALA A 75 -18.36 -2.91 6.30
N GLU A 76 -18.92 -1.72 6.02
CA GLU A 76 -18.14 -0.50 5.76
C GLU A 76 -17.26 -0.09 6.96
N ALA A 77 -17.72 -0.33 8.17
CA ALA A 77 -16.95 -0.10 9.40
C ALA A 77 -15.68 -0.98 9.52
N LEU A 78 -15.58 -2.03 8.69
CA LEU A 78 -14.40 -2.90 8.64
C LEU A 78 -13.35 -2.44 7.63
N ALA A 79 -13.63 -1.39 6.87
CA ALA A 79 -12.67 -0.84 5.92
C ALA A 79 -11.44 -0.33 6.67
N PRO A 80 -10.21 -0.75 6.30
CA PRO A 80 -9.02 -0.18 6.88
C PRO A 80 -8.92 1.30 6.50
N GLU A 81 -8.53 2.16 7.44
CA GLU A 81 -8.33 3.60 7.19
C GLU A 81 -7.25 3.86 6.14
N HIS A 82 -6.25 2.98 6.07
CA HIS A 82 -5.16 3.03 5.09
C HIS A 82 -5.12 1.74 4.29
N SER A 83 -5.51 1.82 3.01
CA SER A 83 -5.48 0.67 2.11
C SER A 83 -4.06 0.44 1.59
N SER A 84 -3.46 -0.70 1.97
CA SER A 84 -2.19 -1.14 1.37
C SER A 84 -2.28 -1.34 -0.15
N ARG A 85 -3.49 -1.59 -0.69
CA ARG A 85 -3.73 -1.73 -2.13
C ARG A 85 -3.63 -0.39 -2.84
N GLU A 86 -4.20 0.66 -2.24
CA GLU A 86 -4.16 2.02 -2.79
C GLU A 86 -2.72 2.53 -2.85
N LEU A 87 -1.95 2.33 -1.77
CA LEU A 87 -0.52 2.66 -1.73
C LEU A 87 0.28 1.93 -2.80
N ASN A 88 0.06 0.63 -2.96
CA ASN A 88 0.76 -0.15 -3.98
C ASN A 88 0.38 0.29 -5.40
N ARG A 89 -0.89 0.61 -5.64
CA ARG A 89 -1.36 1.08 -6.94
C ARG A 89 -0.80 2.45 -7.29
N GLU A 90 -0.81 3.39 -6.34
CA GLU A 90 -0.18 4.70 -6.50
C GLU A 90 1.30 4.58 -6.86
N PHE A 91 2.01 3.66 -6.19
CA PHE A 91 3.40 3.37 -6.47
C PHE A 91 3.60 2.78 -7.87
N GLU A 92 2.83 1.74 -8.24
CA GLU A 92 2.89 1.12 -9.58
C GLU A 92 2.62 2.14 -10.68
N ASP A 93 1.58 2.97 -10.53
CA ASP A 93 1.21 3.99 -11.51
C ASP A 93 2.31 5.05 -11.67
N LYS A 94 2.88 5.54 -10.57
CA LYS A 94 4.03 6.48 -10.60
C LYS A 94 5.26 5.88 -11.28
N LEU A 95 5.56 4.62 -10.97
CA LEU A 95 6.69 3.89 -11.51
C LEU A 95 6.54 3.67 -13.02
N VAL A 96 5.40 3.11 -13.43
CA VAL A 96 5.06 2.88 -14.85
C VAL A 96 5.08 4.17 -15.63
N PHE A 97 4.44 5.23 -15.12
CA PHE A 97 4.44 6.54 -15.78
C PHE A 97 5.85 7.11 -15.93
N THR A 98 6.69 6.99 -14.90
CA THR A 98 8.07 7.49 -14.94
C THR A 98 8.91 6.76 -15.97
N VAL A 99 8.78 5.42 -16.06
CA VAL A 99 9.49 4.60 -17.05
C VAL A 99 8.98 4.87 -18.46
N LEU A 100 7.66 4.90 -18.66
CA LEU A 100 7.04 5.18 -19.97
C LEU A 100 7.41 6.57 -20.47
N ARG A 101 7.38 7.59 -19.61
CA ARG A 101 7.80 8.95 -19.95
C ARG A 101 9.26 8.99 -20.42
N ARG A 102 10.15 8.24 -19.73
CA ARG A 102 11.56 8.16 -20.14
C ARG A 102 11.72 7.45 -21.48
N ALA A 103 11.08 6.30 -21.65
CA ALA A 103 11.11 5.55 -22.91
C ALA A 103 10.55 6.39 -24.06
N GLY A 104 9.39 7.03 -23.86
CA GLY A 104 8.78 7.92 -24.84
C GLY A 104 9.63 9.14 -25.16
N SER A 105 10.24 9.78 -24.17
CA SER A 105 11.14 10.91 -24.40
C SER A 105 12.39 10.51 -25.19
N LYS A 106 12.91 9.31 -24.96
CA LYS A 106 14.08 8.80 -25.70
C LYS A 106 13.74 8.42 -27.14
N LEU A 107 12.49 7.98 -27.39
CA LEU A 107 12.05 7.52 -28.72
C LEU A 107 11.51 8.64 -29.59
N PHE A 108 10.74 9.58 -29.03
CA PHE A 108 9.98 10.57 -29.79
C PHE A 108 10.56 11.99 -29.76
N LEU A 109 11.43 12.34 -28.79
CA LEU A 109 11.94 13.70 -28.66
C LEU A 109 13.33 13.82 -29.30
N PRO A 110 13.54 14.87 -30.15
CA PRO A 110 14.85 15.21 -30.67
C PRO A 110 15.81 15.60 -29.54
N MET A 111 17.12 15.40 -29.80
CA MET A 111 18.17 15.57 -28.80
C MET A 111 18.17 16.97 -28.15
N SER A 112 17.91 18.02 -28.97
CA SER A 112 17.87 19.40 -28.47
C SER A 112 16.80 19.63 -27.40
N ILE A 113 15.61 19.06 -27.59
CA ILE A 113 14.52 19.19 -26.61
C ILE A 113 14.82 18.39 -25.33
N ARG A 114 15.43 17.20 -25.49
CA ARG A 114 15.87 16.37 -24.36
C ARG A 114 16.89 17.09 -23.49
N THR A 115 17.87 17.76 -24.14
CA THR A 115 18.89 18.56 -23.44
C THR A 115 18.25 19.68 -22.64
N PHE A 116 17.32 20.44 -23.26
CA PHE A 116 16.61 21.52 -22.58
C PHE A 116 15.84 21.01 -21.33
N ILE A 117 15.12 19.90 -21.48
CA ILE A 117 14.40 19.26 -20.37
C ILE A 117 15.37 18.80 -19.27
N ALA A 118 16.54 18.23 -19.66
CA ALA A 118 17.53 17.79 -18.69
C ALA A 118 18.10 18.97 -17.88
N VAL A 119 18.43 20.08 -18.53
CA VAL A 119 18.89 21.32 -17.87
C VAL A 119 17.81 21.85 -16.91
N PHE A 120 16.56 21.93 -17.35
CA PHE A 120 15.49 22.42 -16.51
C PHE A 120 15.26 21.53 -15.27
N ARG A 121 15.33 20.20 -15.45
CA ARG A 121 15.17 19.26 -14.35
C ARG A 121 16.35 19.24 -13.38
N SER A 122 17.56 19.52 -13.83
CA SER A 122 18.75 19.57 -12.96
C SER A 122 18.65 20.66 -11.89
N ILE A 123 17.88 21.74 -12.15
CA ILE A 123 17.68 22.83 -11.19
C ILE A 123 17.12 22.33 -9.86
N LYS A 124 16.20 21.35 -9.89
CA LYS A 124 15.64 20.75 -8.66
C LYS A 124 16.74 20.16 -7.77
N TYR A 125 17.62 19.34 -8.36
CA TYR A 125 18.68 18.64 -7.63
C TYR A 125 19.79 19.58 -7.17
N ILE A 126 20.18 20.53 -8.02
CA ILE A 126 21.19 21.54 -7.68
C ILE A 126 20.71 22.43 -6.51
N LYS A 127 19.45 22.88 -6.54
CA LYS A 127 18.86 23.65 -5.44
C LYS A 127 18.80 22.83 -4.14
N ALA A 128 18.43 21.56 -4.20
CA ALA A 128 18.37 20.70 -3.01
C ALA A 128 19.75 20.52 -2.37
N GLY A 129 20.77 20.24 -3.18
CA GLY A 129 22.15 20.10 -2.68
C GLY A 129 22.73 21.41 -2.15
N LEU A 130 22.49 22.53 -2.85
CA LEU A 130 22.94 23.86 -2.38
C LEU A 130 22.26 24.24 -1.07
N SER A 131 20.96 23.98 -0.93
CA SER A 131 20.24 24.23 0.31
C SER A 131 20.82 23.40 1.47
N ALA A 132 21.14 22.13 1.27
CA ALA A 132 21.74 21.28 2.28
C ALA A 132 23.13 21.81 2.73
N LEU A 133 23.95 22.24 1.77
CA LEU A 133 25.26 22.86 2.05
C LEU A 133 25.13 24.15 2.86
N LEU A 134 24.19 25.03 2.50
CA LEU A 134 23.98 26.30 3.19
C LEU A 134 23.51 26.10 4.64
N HIS A 135 22.82 25.00 4.94
CA HIS A 135 22.41 24.64 6.30
C HIS A 135 23.46 23.81 7.07
N GLY A 136 24.64 23.63 6.49
CA GLY A 136 25.75 22.92 7.14
C GLY A 136 25.57 21.40 7.23
N HIS A 137 24.63 20.82 6.47
CA HIS A 137 24.36 19.38 6.47
C HIS A 137 24.97 18.73 5.23
N LEU A 138 25.92 17.80 5.44
CA LEU A 138 26.39 16.90 4.39
C LEU A 138 25.37 15.76 4.19
N ALA A 139 24.36 16.03 3.39
CA ALA A 139 23.31 15.07 3.05
C ALA A 139 23.57 14.43 1.68
N VAL A 140 22.90 13.32 1.39
CA VAL A 140 22.97 12.63 0.09
C VAL A 140 22.63 13.57 -1.08
N SER A 141 21.73 14.53 -0.86
CA SER A 141 21.36 15.56 -1.84
C SER A 141 22.55 16.42 -2.32
N VAL A 142 23.61 16.57 -1.53
CA VAL A 142 24.85 17.26 -1.95
C VAL A 142 25.64 16.42 -2.95
N LEU A 143 25.71 15.12 -2.72
CA LEU A 143 26.36 14.16 -3.64
C LEU A 143 25.61 14.11 -4.97
N ASP A 144 24.29 14.03 -4.91
CA ASP A 144 23.41 14.00 -6.08
C ASP A 144 23.54 15.29 -6.92
N ALA A 145 23.52 16.45 -6.25
CA ALA A 145 23.73 17.73 -6.90
C ALA A 145 25.10 17.82 -7.56
N THR A 146 26.14 17.30 -6.90
CA THR A 146 27.52 17.29 -7.44
C THR A 146 27.59 16.42 -8.69
N ALA A 147 27.04 15.19 -8.64
CA ALA A 147 27.05 14.29 -9.77
C ALA A 147 26.31 14.88 -11.00
N VAL A 148 25.14 15.47 -10.76
CA VAL A 148 24.35 16.14 -11.81
C VAL A 148 25.09 17.35 -12.36
N THR A 149 25.66 18.20 -11.49
CA THR A 149 26.39 19.42 -11.91
C THR A 149 27.62 19.07 -12.74
N VAL A 150 28.45 18.11 -12.30
CA VAL A 150 29.64 17.68 -13.04
C VAL A 150 29.27 17.13 -14.42
N SER A 151 28.22 16.31 -14.51
CA SER A 151 27.73 15.79 -15.80
C SER A 151 27.27 16.90 -16.72
N MET A 152 26.57 17.93 -16.18
CA MET A 152 26.15 19.11 -16.95
C MET A 152 27.32 19.95 -17.46
N LEU A 153 28.34 20.20 -16.60
CA LEU A 153 29.55 20.95 -16.98
C LEU A 153 30.35 20.23 -18.07
N ARG A 154 30.33 18.91 -18.08
CA ARG A 154 30.96 18.09 -19.13
C ARG A 154 30.13 18.00 -20.41
N SER A 155 28.96 18.67 -20.47
CA SER A 155 27.99 18.58 -21.57
C SER A 155 27.49 17.15 -21.84
N ASP A 156 27.61 16.25 -20.81
CA ASP A 156 27.09 14.89 -20.87
C ASP A 156 25.65 14.86 -20.30
N PHE A 157 24.74 15.38 -21.11
CA PHE A 157 23.32 15.49 -20.74
C PHE A 157 22.62 14.14 -20.68
N GLU A 158 23.14 13.11 -21.36
CA GLU A 158 22.57 11.78 -21.32
C GLU A 158 22.87 11.10 -19.99
N THR A 159 24.11 11.17 -19.51
CA THR A 159 24.49 10.71 -18.16
C THR A 159 23.73 11.47 -17.08
N ALA A 160 23.71 12.82 -17.16
CA ALA A 160 22.94 13.62 -16.20
C ALA A 160 21.45 13.22 -16.14
N SER A 161 20.84 13.01 -17.31
CA SER A 161 19.44 12.55 -17.39
C SER A 161 19.25 11.15 -16.83
N SER A 162 20.25 10.27 -16.97
CA SER A 162 20.21 8.92 -16.42
C SER A 162 20.33 8.91 -14.90
N VAL A 163 21.25 9.70 -14.35
CA VAL A 163 21.41 9.91 -12.92
C VAL A 163 20.11 10.46 -12.32
N MET A 164 19.57 11.57 -12.88
CA MET A 164 18.31 12.15 -12.40
C MET A 164 17.12 11.18 -12.48
N PHE A 165 17.11 10.28 -13.46
CA PHE A 165 16.08 9.24 -13.54
C PHE A 165 16.21 8.22 -12.40
N MET A 166 17.43 7.76 -12.11
CA MET A 166 17.66 6.83 -11.00
C MET A 166 17.33 7.47 -9.65
N LEU A 167 17.70 8.74 -9.46
CA LEU A 167 17.34 9.48 -8.25
C LEU A 167 15.81 9.60 -8.08
N ASN A 168 15.10 9.91 -9.16
CA ASN A 168 13.64 9.97 -9.12
C ASN A 168 12.98 8.61 -8.82
N LEU A 169 13.55 7.49 -9.31
CA LEU A 169 13.09 6.16 -8.93
C LEU A 169 13.35 5.89 -7.45
N GLY A 170 14.51 6.30 -6.94
CA GLY A 170 14.82 6.22 -5.52
C GLY A 170 13.83 6.98 -4.65
N GLU A 171 13.52 8.23 -5.01
CA GLU A 171 12.52 9.06 -4.31
C GLU A 171 11.13 8.38 -4.27
N ILE A 172 10.69 7.79 -5.39
CA ILE A 172 9.40 7.07 -5.49
C ILE A 172 9.39 5.84 -4.58
N LEU A 173 10.49 5.08 -4.56
CA LEU A 173 10.62 3.88 -3.73
C LEU A 173 10.69 4.24 -2.25
N GLU A 174 11.42 5.29 -1.89
CA GLU A 174 11.52 5.80 -0.51
C GLU A 174 10.15 6.26 0.01
N ASP A 175 9.42 7.09 -0.76
CA ASP A 175 8.07 7.54 -0.40
C ASP A 175 7.12 6.36 -0.17
N TRP A 176 7.13 5.38 -1.06
CA TRP A 176 6.32 4.17 -0.91
C TRP A 176 6.72 3.34 0.32
N THR A 177 8.02 3.11 0.52
CA THR A 177 8.52 2.33 1.65
C THR A 177 8.16 2.99 2.98
N HIS A 178 8.32 4.32 3.06
CA HIS A 178 7.95 5.09 4.24
C HIS A 178 6.44 4.97 4.54
N LYS A 179 5.59 5.24 3.55
CA LYS A 179 4.12 5.15 3.70
C LYS A 179 3.68 3.75 4.07
N LYS A 180 4.28 2.73 3.44
CA LYS A 180 3.97 1.34 3.74
C LYS A 180 4.38 0.94 5.14
N SER A 181 5.57 1.32 5.58
CA SER A 181 6.06 1.05 6.94
C SER A 181 5.18 1.69 8.00
N VAL A 182 4.74 2.95 7.78
CA VAL A 182 3.82 3.63 8.68
C VAL A 182 2.45 2.93 8.73
N ALA A 183 1.92 2.52 7.57
CA ALA A 183 0.64 1.80 7.50
C ALA A 183 0.72 0.42 8.18
N ASP A 184 1.80 -0.33 7.95
CA ASP A 184 2.02 -1.65 8.57
C ASP A 184 2.21 -1.52 10.08
N LEU A 185 2.93 -0.47 10.56
CA LEU A 185 3.08 -0.18 11.98
C LEU A 185 1.75 0.21 12.63
N ALA A 186 0.98 1.10 11.99
CA ALA A 186 -0.34 1.48 12.46
C ALA A 186 -1.28 0.26 12.54
N GLY A 187 -1.23 -0.63 11.55
CA GLY A 187 -1.96 -1.90 11.55
C GLY A 187 -1.53 -2.85 12.67
N ALA A 188 -0.24 -2.89 12.99
CA ALA A 188 0.28 -3.70 14.09
C ALA A 188 -0.04 -3.09 15.46
N MET A 189 -0.06 -1.76 15.57
CA MET A 189 -0.39 -1.04 16.82
C MET A 189 -1.90 -0.96 17.07
N SER A 190 -2.72 -1.00 16.03
CA SER A 190 -4.17 -1.18 16.15
C SER A 190 -4.49 -2.64 16.51
N LEU A 191 -3.68 -3.25 17.36
CA LEU A 191 -3.96 -4.54 17.93
C LEU A 191 -5.38 -4.49 18.50
N ASN A 192 -6.26 -5.30 17.94
CA ASN A 192 -7.47 -5.70 18.60
C ASN A 192 -7.04 -6.12 20.01
N VAL A 193 -7.31 -5.32 20.99
CA VAL A 193 -7.26 -5.74 22.38
C VAL A 193 -8.46 -6.65 22.53
N ASP A 194 -8.29 -7.92 22.14
CA ASP A 194 -9.38 -8.89 22.19
C ASP A 194 -9.78 -9.18 23.64
N LYS A 195 -8.86 -8.93 24.58
CA LYS A 195 -9.06 -9.23 26.02
C LYS A 195 -8.42 -8.14 26.87
N VAL A 196 -9.08 -7.78 27.94
CA VAL A 196 -8.60 -6.84 28.96
C VAL A 196 -8.71 -7.46 30.34
N TRP A 197 -7.84 -7.03 31.26
CA TRP A 197 -7.95 -7.43 32.64
C TRP A 197 -9.01 -6.57 33.33
N LEU A 198 -10.11 -7.22 33.72
CA LEU A 198 -11.18 -6.61 34.52
C LEU A 198 -10.78 -6.70 35.99
N LYS A 199 -10.66 -5.56 36.66
CA LYS A 199 -10.36 -5.51 38.09
C LYS A 199 -11.67 -5.65 38.88
N THR A 200 -11.80 -6.78 39.59
CA THR A 200 -12.84 -7.02 40.56
C THR A 200 -12.29 -6.78 42.00
N ALA A 201 -13.10 -6.65 43.00
CA ALA A 201 -12.66 -6.31 44.37
C ALA A 201 -11.54 -7.19 44.91
N ASP A 202 -11.50 -8.48 44.52
CA ASP A 202 -10.56 -9.47 45.05
C ASP A 202 -9.69 -10.15 43.98
N SER A 203 -9.89 -9.86 42.69
CA SER A 203 -9.14 -10.53 41.61
C SER A 203 -9.15 -9.77 40.31
N GLU A 204 -8.19 -10.07 39.45
CA GLU A 204 -8.13 -9.59 38.08
C GLU A 204 -8.51 -10.76 37.16
N VAL A 205 -9.51 -10.55 36.31
CA VAL A 205 -10.02 -11.59 35.39
C VAL A 205 -9.85 -11.12 33.96
N LEU A 206 -9.23 -11.95 33.10
CA LEU A 206 -9.05 -11.68 31.69
C LEU A 206 -10.36 -11.94 30.96
N VAL A 207 -11.02 -10.87 30.50
CA VAL A 207 -12.30 -10.93 29.77
C VAL A 207 -12.18 -10.37 28.37
N PRO A 208 -12.99 -10.86 27.42
CA PRO A 208 -13.12 -10.23 26.10
C PRO A 208 -13.57 -8.77 26.24
N ILE A 209 -12.99 -7.87 25.40
CA ILE A 209 -13.34 -6.44 25.47
C ILE A 209 -14.83 -6.18 25.22
N GLY A 210 -15.50 -7.06 24.46
CA GLY A 210 -16.94 -6.96 24.20
C GLY A 210 -17.82 -7.22 25.42
N ASP A 211 -17.28 -7.82 26.49
CA ASP A 211 -18.01 -8.11 27.73
C ASP A 211 -17.85 -7.00 28.79
N VAL A 212 -16.98 -6.01 28.52
CA VAL A 212 -16.73 -4.87 29.41
C VAL A 212 -17.90 -3.87 29.32
N LYS A 213 -18.39 -3.44 30.47
CA LYS A 213 -19.51 -2.49 30.59
C LYS A 213 -19.01 -1.11 31.06
N ALA A 214 -19.78 -0.08 30.74
CA ALA A 214 -19.51 1.26 31.23
C ALA A 214 -19.56 1.28 32.77
N GLY A 215 -18.44 1.65 33.41
CA GLY A 215 -18.24 1.64 34.85
C GLY A 215 -17.28 0.57 35.36
N ASP A 216 -16.89 -0.40 34.52
CA ASP A 216 -15.90 -1.40 34.88
C ASP A 216 -14.48 -0.80 34.94
N CYS A 217 -13.69 -1.25 35.90
CA CYS A 217 -12.30 -0.86 36.05
C CYS A 217 -11.40 -1.86 35.32
N ILE A 218 -10.67 -1.39 34.33
CA ILE A 218 -9.72 -2.19 33.53
C ILE A 218 -8.29 -1.82 33.85
N VAL A 219 -7.39 -2.81 33.80
CA VAL A 219 -5.94 -2.68 34.03
C VAL A 219 -5.20 -3.00 32.75
#